data_1ad468d10e64408fcc9450e7dc5f8065
#
_entry.id   1ad468d10e64408fcc9450e7dc5f8065
#
_cell.length_a   1.000
_cell.length_b   1.000
_cell.length_c   1.000
_cell.angle_alpha   90.00
_cell.angle_beta   90.00
_cell.angle_gamma   90.00
#
_symmetry.space_group_name_H-M   'P 1'
#
loop_
_entity.id
_entity.type
_entity.pdbx_description
1 polymer ?
#
loop_
_entity_poly.entity_id
_entity_poly.type
_entity_poly.pdbx_seq_one_letter_code
_entity_poly.pdbx_strand_id
1 'polypeptide(L)'
;MPRKGPVTRREFGADPVYRSSLVTQIVNKVMLHGKKSIAESIVYDAMKVMEAKMGAEPLTAVKRAVDNVKPPLEVRSRRVGGATYQVPVEVRPRRATTLAIRWIVENARSRREKTMAECLASELMDASNGLGASMKKREDMQKMAESNKAFAHYRW
;
A
#
# COMPACT_ATOMS: atom_id res chain seq x y z
N MET A 1 14.74 -15.85 -15.63
CA MET A 1 14.10 -14.78 -16.44
C MET A 1 13.50 -15.40 -17.70
N PRO A 2 12.25 -15.10 -18.06
CA PRO A 2 11.66 -15.64 -19.29
C PRO A 2 12.37 -15.06 -20.50
N ARG A 3 12.82 -15.93 -21.42
CA ARG A 3 13.52 -15.51 -22.63
C ARG A 3 12.59 -15.07 -23.78
N LYS A 4 11.32 -15.51 -23.75
CA LYS A 4 10.36 -15.36 -24.87
C LYS A 4 9.18 -14.43 -24.55
N GLY A 5 9.33 -13.48 -23.67
CA GLY A 5 8.29 -12.49 -23.39
C GLY A 5 8.00 -12.31 -21.89
N PRO A 6 7.10 -11.38 -21.54
CA PRO A 6 6.74 -11.14 -20.16
C PRO A 6 5.96 -12.33 -19.58
N VAL A 7 6.21 -12.63 -18.31
CA VAL A 7 5.45 -13.67 -17.58
C VAL A 7 3.98 -13.25 -17.47
N THR A 8 3.08 -14.18 -17.78
CA THR A 8 1.64 -13.99 -17.56
C THR A 8 1.40 -13.74 -16.06
N ARG A 9 0.79 -12.60 -15.74
CA ARG A 9 0.55 -12.21 -14.36
C ARG A 9 -0.69 -12.91 -13.84
N ARG A 10 -0.59 -13.56 -12.67
CA ARG A 10 -1.75 -14.13 -11.99
C ARG A 10 -2.67 -13.01 -11.51
N GLU A 11 -3.97 -13.21 -11.66
CA GLU A 11 -4.99 -12.37 -11.05
C GLU A 11 -5.22 -12.77 -9.60
N PHE A 12 -5.53 -11.79 -8.75
CA PHE A 12 -5.91 -12.07 -7.37
C PHE A 12 -7.37 -12.51 -7.34
N GLY A 13 -7.63 -13.71 -6.83
CA GLY A 13 -9.00 -14.15 -6.52
C GLY A 13 -9.66 -13.20 -5.52
N ALA A 14 -10.97 -13.09 -5.57
CA ALA A 14 -11.72 -12.36 -4.57
C ALA A 14 -11.70 -13.10 -3.22
N ASP A 15 -11.65 -12.35 -2.12
CA ASP A 15 -11.76 -12.87 -0.78
C ASP A 15 -13.14 -13.54 -0.56
N PRO A 16 -13.23 -14.72 0.10
CA PRO A 16 -14.48 -15.43 0.25
C PRO A 16 -15.51 -14.69 1.13
N VAL A 17 -15.05 -13.91 2.13
CA VAL A 17 -15.94 -13.20 3.07
C VAL A 17 -16.40 -11.87 2.48
N TYR A 18 -15.46 -11.02 2.08
CA TYR A 18 -15.74 -9.66 1.60
C TYR A 18 -15.86 -9.56 0.07
N ARG A 19 -15.67 -10.64 -0.66
CA ARG A 19 -15.72 -10.71 -2.14
C ARG A 19 -14.90 -9.63 -2.84
N SER A 20 -13.78 -9.25 -2.24
CA SER A 20 -12.90 -8.17 -2.69
C SER A 20 -11.47 -8.65 -2.95
N SER A 21 -10.95 -8.39 -4.13
CA SER A 21 -9.55 -8.66 -4.48
C SER A 21 -8.57 -7.77 -3.71
N LEU A 22 -9.03 -6.61 -3.24
CA LEU A 22 -8.23 -5.70 -2.42
C LEU A 22 -7.92 -6.32 -1.06
N VAL A 23 -8.92 -6.96 -0.41
CA VAL A 23 -8.74 -7.67 0.86
C VAL A 23 -7.73 -8.80 0.69
N THR A 24 -7.84 -9.59 -0.37
CA THR A 24 -6.86 -10.63 -0.70
C THR A 24 -5.43 -10.09 -0.83
N GLN A 25 -5.27 -8.91 -1.45
CA GLN A 25 -3.96 -8.28 -1.58
C GLN A 25 -3.40 -7.84 -0.22
N ILE A 26 -4.25 -7.33 0.68
CA ILE A 26 -3.86 -6.96 2.06
C ILE A 26 -3.45 -8.22 2.83
N VAL A 27 -4.25 -9.29 2.79
CA VAL A 27 -3.91 -10.59 3.42
C VAL A 27 -2.55 -11.09 2.94
N ASN A 28 -2.31 -11.08 1.62
CA ASN A 28 -1.04 -11.50 1.05
C ASN A 28 0.15 -10.65 1.51
N LYS A 29 -0.08 -9.36 1.82
CA LYS A 29 0.98 -8.49 2.32
C LYS A 29 1.20 -8.61 3.83
N VAL A 30 0.15 -8.90 4.59
CA VAL A 30 0.23 -9.18 6.04
C VAL A 30 0.89 -10.52 6.30
N MET A 31 0.69 -11.49 5.40
CA MET A 31 1.22 -12.85 5.54
C MET A 31 2.75 -12.87 5.70
N LEU A 32 3.21 -13.65 6.69
CA LEU A 32 4.62 -13.96 6.95
C LEU A 32 4.81 -15.48 6.93
N HIS A 33 5.95 -15.94 6.42
CA HIS A 33 6.34 -17.37 6.38
C HIS A 33 5.27 -18.32 5.78
N GLY A 34 4.42 -17.82 4.88
CA GLY A 34 3.36 -18.61 4.26
C GLY A 34 2.13 -18.89 5.13
N LYS A 35 2.06 -18.34 6.35
CA LYS A 35 0.94 -18.57 7.30
C LYS A 35 -0.30 -17.77 6.89
N LYS A 36 -1.00 -18.21 5.85
CA LYS A 36 -2.13 -17.48 5.26
C LYS A 36 -3.33 -17.40 6.19
N SER A 37 -3.69 -18.50 6.87
CA SER A 37 -4.84 -18.52 7.79
C SER A 37 -4.72 -17.51 8.92
N ILE A 38 -3.52 -17.35 9.49
CA ILE A 38 -3.25 -16.35 10.51
C ILE A 38 -3.40 -14.93 9.94
N ALA A 39 -2.90 -14.69 8.72
CA ALA A 39 -3.04 -13.39 8.06
C ALA A 39 -4.50 -13.05 7.75
N GLU A 40 -5.31 -14.02 7.35
CA GLU A 40 -6.76 -13.88 7.13
C GLU A 40 -7.45 -13.49 8.45
N SER A 41 -7.19 -14.21 9.54
CA SER A 41 -7.74 -13.89 10.87
C SER A 41 -7.40 -12.46 11.29
N ILE A 42 -6.13 -12.05 11.17
CA ILE A 42 -5.69 -10.68 11.50
C ILE A 42 -6.48 -9.63 10.71
N VAL A 43 -6.63 -9.82 9.40
CA VAL A 43 -7.33 -8.85 8.54
C VAL A 43 -8.82 -8.83 8.85
N TYR A 44 -9.46 -9.98 9.07
CA TYR A 44 -10.88 -10.03 9.41
C TYR A 44 -11.17 -9.43 10.78
N ASP A 45 -10.33 -9.68 11.78
CA ASP A 45 -10.47 -9.07 13.10
C ASP A 45 -10.21 -7.55 13.03
N ALA A 46 -9.26 -7.10 12.23
CA ALA A 46 -9.07 -5.66 11.98
C ALA A 46 -10.33 -5.03 11.38
N MET A 47 -10.97 -5.67 10.41
CA MET A 47 -12.21 -5.17 9.80
C MET A 47 -13.37 -5.14 10.80
N LYS A 48 -13.51 -6.14 11.68
CA LYS A 48 -14.51 -6.12 12.78
C LYS A 48 -14.25 -4.96 13.75
N VAL A 49 -12.99 -4.70 14.12
CA VAL A 49 -12.63 -3.56 14.98
C VAL A 49 -12.99 -2.24 14.32
N MET A 50 -12.75 -2.11 13.00
CA MET A 50 -13.14 -0.92 12.24
C MET A 50 -14.66 -0.74 12.22
N GLU A 51 -15.43 -1.79 11.96
CA GLU A 51 -16.88 -1.78 11.95
C GLU A 51 -17.44 -1.32 13.32
N ALA A 52 -16.93 -1.89 14.41
CA ALA A 52 -17.33 -1.52 15.77
C ALA A 52 -17.03 -0.06 16.11
N LYS A 53 -15.92 0.51 15.61
CA LYS A 53 -15.50 1.89 15.92
C LYS A 53 -16.12 2.94 14.98
N MET A 54 -16.33 2.61 13.73
CA MET A 54 -16.79 3.56 12.71
C MET A 54 -18.31 3.49 12.47
N GLY A 55 -18.96 2.38 12.81
CA GLY A 55 -20.39 2.16 12.54
C GLY A 55 -20.74 2.13 11.06
N ALA A 56 -19.75 1.96 10.18
CA ALA A 56 -19.89 1.98 8.72
C ALA A 56 -19.25 0.72 8.11
N GLU A 57 -19.60 0.42 6.86
CA GLU A 57 -19.07 -0.72 6.13
C GLU A 57 -17.53 -0.66 6.06
N PRO A 58 -16.79 -1.62 6.65
CA PRO A 58 -15.34 -1.58 6.74
C PRO A 58 -14.67 -1.63 5.37
N LEU A 59 -15.25 -2.29 4.38
CA LEU A 59 -14.70 -2.38 3.03
C LEU A 59 -14.60 -1.02 2.35
N THR A 60 -15.59 -0.16 2.55
CA THR A 60 -15.61 1.21 2.00
C THR A 60 -14.50 2.05 2.63
N ALA A 61 -14.31 1.95 3.94
CA ALA A 61 -13.22 2.62 4.64
C ALA A 61 -11.82 2.14 4.16
N VAL A 62 -11.65 0.83 3.97
CA VAL A 62 -10.41 0.24 3.43
C VAL A 62 -10.12 0.73 2.01
N LYS A 63 -11.12 0.77 1.13
CA LYS A 63 -10.97 1.33 -0.23
C LYS A 63 -10.51 2.78 -0.18
N ARG A 64 -11.20 3.61 0.62
CA ARG A 64 -10.86 5.02 0.82
C ARG A 64 -9.45 5.20 1.39
N ALA A 65 -9.06 4.41 2.39
CA ALA A 65 -7.72 4.42 2.97
C ALA A 65 -6.64 4.13 1.91
N VAL A 66 -6.82 3.07 1.13
CA VAL A 66 -5.88 2.72 0.07
C VAL A 66 -5.82 3.81 -1.00
N ASP A 67 -6.95 4.37 -1.43
CA ASP A 67 -6.99 5.44 -2.43
C ASP A 67 -6.30 6.71 -1.95
N ASN A 68 -6.48 7.07 -0.67
CA ASN A 68 -5.79 8.20 -0.06
C ASN A 68 -4.27 8.02 -0.02
N VAL A 69 -3.78 6.80 0.21
CA VAL A 69 -2.34 6.50 0.35
C VAL A 69 -1.65 6.28 -1.01
N LYS A 70 -2.39 6.04 -2.10
CA LYS A 70 -1.79 5.84 -3.43
C LYS A 70 -0.91 7.02 -3.84
N PRO A 71 0.39 6.80 -4.13
CA PRO A 71 1.25 7.87 -4.62
C PRO A 71 1.02 8.10 -6.12
N PRO A 72 0.92 9.37 -6.60
CA PRO A 72 0.89 9.69 -8.02
C PRO A 72 2.27 9.57 -8.68
N LEU A 73 3.32 9.88 -7.92
CA LEU A 73 4.72 9.88 -8.38
C LEU A 73 5.58 8.98 -7.49
N GLU A 74 6.59 8.38 -8.07
CA GLU A 74 7.70 7.74 -7.36
C GLU A 74 9.03 8.30 -7.86
N VAL A 75 10.05 8.24 -7.03
CA VAL A 75 11.40 8.66 -7.41
C VAL A 75 12.22 7.42 -7.74
N ARG A 76 12.87 7.42 -8.89
CA ARG A 76 13.77 6.35 -9.33
C ARG A 76 15.17 6.90 -9.55
N SER A 77 16.16 6.21 -9.02
CA SER A 77 17.54 6.54 -9.30
C SER A 77 17.92 6.16 -10.72
N ARG A 78 18.53 7.08 -11.45
CA ARG A 78 19.09 6.88 -12.81
C ARG A 78 20.54 7.34 -12.81
N ARG A 79 21.40 6.56 -13.45
CA ARG A 79 22.81 6.91 -13.61
C ARG A 79 23.02 7.53 -14.98
N VAL A 80 23.49 8.78 -15.01
CA VAL A 80 23.75 9.53 -16.24
C VAL A 80 25.16 10.13 -16.13
N GLY A 81 26.07 9.78 -17.05
CA GLY A 81 27.42 10.31 -17.09
C GLY A 81 28.23 10.07 -15.79
N GLY A 82 27.98 8.95 -15.08
CA GLY A 82 28.69 8.63 -13.83
C GLY A 82 28.01 9.17 -12.57
N ALA A 83 27.13 10.16 -12.65
CA ALA A 83 26.34 10.67 -11.53
C ALA A 83 24.99 9.95 -11.41
N THR A 84 24.49 9.78 -10.19
CA THR A 84 23.17 9.18 -9.92
C THR A 84 22.18 10.27 -9.60
N TYR A 85 21.12 10.37 -10.41
CA TYR A 85 20.02 11.33 -10.25
C TYR A 85 18.75 10.64 -9.78
N GLN A 86 18.01 11.33 -8.94
CA GLN A 86 16.68 10.92 -8.48
C GLN A 86 15.62 11.46 -9.46
N VAL A 87 15.09 10.61 -10.34
CA VAL A 87 14.17 11.03 -11.40
C VAL A 87 12.73 10.73 -10.99
N PRO A 88 11.83 11.74 -10.95
CA PRO A 88 10.42 11.53 -10.68
C PRO A 88 9.74 10.84 -11.87
N VAL A 89 8.98 9.78 -11.59
CA VAL A 89 8.26 8.98 -12.59
C VAL A 89 6.82 8.75 -12.12
N GLU A 90 5.87 8.85 -13.05
CA GLU A 90 4.47 8.52 -12.77
C GLU A 90 4.31 7.03 -12.41
N VAL A 91 3.50 6.78 -11.40
CA VAL A 91 3.25 5.43 -10.91
C VAL A 91 2.06 4.81 -11.64
N ARG A 92 2.26 3.65 -12.26
CA ARG A 92 1.17 2.89 -12.88
C ARG A 92 0.14 2.48 -11.82
N PRO A 93 -1.19 2.49 -12.10
CA PRO A 93 -2.26 2.28 -11.11
C PRO A 93 -2.09 1.02 -10.26
N ARG A 94 -1.72 -0.10 -10.89
CA ARG A 94 -1.46 -1.36 -10.18
C ARG A 94 -0.31 -1.26 -9.19
N ARG A 95 0.76 -0.54 -9.55
CA ARG A 95 1.92 -0.33 -8.67
C ARG A 95 1.56 0.62 -7.54
N ALA A 96 0.79 1.67 -7.80
CA ALA A 96 0.30 2.61 -6.79
C ALA A 96 -0.49 1.87 -5.69
N THR A 97 -1.41 0.97 -6.07
CA THR A 97 -2.14 0.12 -5.13
C THR A 97 -1.20 -0.77 -4.32
N THR A 98 -0.22 -1.41 -4.97
CA THR A 98 0.76 -2.28 -4.29
C THR A 98 1.62 -1.49 -3.29
N LEU A 99 2.03 -0.26 -3.64
CA LEU A 99 2.80 0.61 -2.76
C LEU A 99 1.95 1.07 -1.57
N ALA A 100 0.72 1.49 -1.79
CA ALA A 100 -0.21 1.89 -0.74
C ALA A 100 -0.42 0.77 0.30
N ILE A 101 -0.76 -0.43 -0.15
CA ILE A 101 -0.93 -1.59 0.74
C ILE A 101 0.36 -1.91 1.49
N ARG A 102 1.52 -1.83 0.82
CA ARG A 102 2.82 -2.05 1.46
C ARG A 102 3.05 -1.06 2.59
N TRP A 103 2.85 0.22 2.35
CA TRP A 103 3.08 1.27 3.35
C TRP A 103 2.12 1.17 4.52
N ILE A 104 0.84 0.89 4.27
CA ILE A 104 -0.15 0.67 5.33
C ILE A 104 0.30 -0.49 6.25
N VAL A 105 0.67 -1.64 5.69
CA VAL A 105 1.06 -2.81 6.49
C VAL A 105 2.41 -2.57 7.21
N GLU A 106 3.38 -1.92 6.57
CA GLU A 106 4.67 -1.59 7.19
C GLU A 106 4.48 -0.62 8.36
N ASN A 107 3.68 0.43 8.19
CA ASN A 107 3.40 1.41 9.25
C ASN A 107 2.53 0.82 10.36
N ALA A 108 1.55 -0.04 10.02
CA ALA A 108 0.78 -0.78 11.01
C ALA A 108 1.70 -1.62 11.93
N ARG A 109 2.71 -2.29 11.37
CA ARG A 109 3.68 -3.08 12.16
C ARG A 109 4.54 -2.24 13.11
N SER A 110 4.73 -0.96 12.82
CA SER A 110 5.51 -0.04 13.68
C SER A 110 4.67 0.64 14.75
N ARG A 111 3.36 0.43 14.77
CA ARG A 111 2.47 0.96 15.81
C ARG A 111 2.66 0.24 17.15
N ARG A 112 2.14 0.84 18.21
CA ARG A 112 2.34 0.39 19.60
C ARG A 112 1.14 -0.34 20.20
N GLU A 113 0.07 -0.54 19.43
CA GLU A 113 -1.11 -1.27 19.87
C GLU A 113 -0.76 -2.73 20.21
N LYS A 114 -1.60 -3.38 21.02
CA LYS A 114 -1.33 -4.70 21.59
C LYS A 114 -1.30 -5.81 20.52
N THR A 115 -2.20 -5.76 19.55
CA THR A 115 -2.34 -6.80 18.53
C THR A 115 -2.16 -6.21 17.13
N MET A 116 -1.68 -7.05 16.20
CA MET A 116 -1.53 -6.64 14.79
C MET A 116 -2.88 -6.28 14.15
N ALA A 117 -3.98 -6.89 14.59
CA ALA A 117 -5.32 -6.56 14.13
C ALA A 117 -5.71 -5.13 14.54
N GLU A 118 -5.44 -4.73 15.78
CA GLU A 118 -5.68 -3.36 16.27
C GLU A 118 -4.78 -2.35 15.56
N CYS A 119 -3.49 -2.67 15.40
CA CYS A 119 -2.54 -1.82 14.67
C CYS A 119 -3.01 -1.56 13.24
N LEU A 120 -3.43 -2.61 12.53
CA LEU A 120 -3.91 -2.52 11.16
C LEU A 120 -5.22 -1.73 11.06
N ALA A 121 -6.16 -1.99 11.97
CA ALA A 121 -7.43 -1.26 12.04
C ALA A 121 -7.20 0.24 12.27
N SER A 122 -6.37 0.59 13.24
CA SER A 122 -6.05 1.99 13.57
C SER A 122 -5.38 2.70 12.39
N GLU A 123 -4.39 2.05 11.72
CA GLU A 123 -3.73 2.65 10.56
C GLU A 123 -4.68 2.84 9.38
N LEU A 124 -5.59 1.88 9.12
CA LEU A 124 -6.59 2.00 8.06
C LEU A 124 -7.61 3.11 8.36
N MET A 125 -8.06 3.25 9.61
CA MET A 125 -8.96 4.34 10.02
C MET A 125 -8.29 5.71 9.87
N ASP A 126 -7.06 5.86 10.35
CA ASP A 126 -6.30 7.10 10.21
C ASP A 126 -6.10 7.45 8.73
N ALA A 127 -5.68 6.49 7.91
CA ALA A 127 -5.50 6.68 6.47
C ALA A 127 -6.81 7.01 5.74
N SER A 128 -7.94 6.46 6.16
CA SER A 128 -9.25 6.80 5.59
C SER A 128 -9.64 8.26 5.84
N ASN A 129 -9.17 8.82 6.96
CA ASN A 129 -9.37 10.22 7.36
C ASN A 129 -8.26 11.16 6.83
N GLY A 130 -7.32 10.64 6.04
CA GLY A 130 -6.20 11.42 5.52
C GLY A 130 -5.09 11.69 6.54
N LEU A 131 -5.02 10.90 7.60
CA LEU A 131 -4.06 11.01 8.69
C LEU A 131 -3.14 9.78 8.76
N GLY A 132 -2.18 9.81 9.68
CA GLY A 132 -1.33 8.66 9.98
C GLY A 132 -0.01 8.61 9.21
N ALA A 133 0.82 7.63 9.59
CA ALA A 133 2.18 7.48 9.06
C ALA A 133 2.20 7.12 7.56
N SER A 134 1.20 6.41 7.07
CA SER A 134 1.08 6.04 5.65
C SER A 134 0.81 7.26 4.78
N MET A 135 -0.01 8.20 5.24
CA MET A 135 -0.25 9.47 4.55
C MET A 135 1.01 10.32 4.53
N LYS A 136 1.69 10.44 5.67
CA LYS A 136 2.97 11.16 5.76
C LYS A 136 3.99 10.59 4.77
N LYS A 137 4.12 9.27 4.67
CA LYS A 137 5.02 8.62 3.71
C LYS A 137 4.69 8.94 2.25
N ARG A 138 3.40 9.04 1.90
CA ARG A 138 2.95 9.51 0.58
C ARG A 138 3.37 10.95 0.33
N GLU A 139 3.14 11.85 1.31
CA GLU A 139 3.51 13.26 1.20
C GLU A 139 5.02 13.45 1.08
N ASP A 140 5.81 12.72 1.86
CA ASP A 140 7.27 12.77 1.80
C ASP A 140 7.77 12.31 0.41
N MET A 141 7.16 11.27 -0.16
CA MET A 141 7.47 10.81 -1.52
C MET A 141 7.11 11.88 -2.56
N GLN A 142 5.97 12.54 -2.40
CA GLN A 142 5.55 13.62 -3.31
C GLN A 142 6.48 14.83 -3.21
N LYS A 143 6.83 15.27 -2.01
CA LYS A 143 7.81 16.36 -1.79
C LYS A 143 9.16 16.04 -2.40
N MET A 144 9.62 14.79 -2.24
CA MET A 144 10.88 14.33 -2.85
C MET A 144 10.80 14.38 -4.38
N ALA A 145 9.68 13.96 -4.97
CA ALA A 145 9.46 14.01 -6.43
C ALA A 145 9.40 15.45 -6.94
N GLU A 146 8.76 16.36 -6.20
CA GLU A 146 8.68 17.78 -6.52
C GLU A 146 10.05 18.45 -6.45
N SER A 147 10.85 18.19 -5.42
CA SER A 147 12.22 18.71 -5.28
C SER A 147 13.15 18.28 -6.42
N ASN A 148 12.91 17.10 -6.97
CA ASN A 148 13.69 16.54 -8.08
C ASN A 148 13.06 16.77 -9.45
N LYS A 149 12.06 17.64 -9.56
CA LYS A 149 11.34 17.93 -10.81
C LYS A 149 12.26 18.40 -11.94
N ALA A 150 13.34 19.10 -11.61
CA ALA A 150 14.35 19.54 -12.58
C ALA A 150 14.99 18.38 -13.36
N PHE A 151 15.06 17.18 -12.79
CA PHE A 151 15.63 15.98 -13.41
C PHE A 151 14.62 15.14 -14.18
N ALA A 152 13.36 15.60 -14.33
CA ALA A 152 12.31 14.86 -15.02
C ALA A 152 12.63 14.59 -16.51
N HIS A 153 13.46 15.41 -17.14
CA HIS A 153 13.90 15.23 -18.51
C HIS A 153 14.82 14.00 -18.72
N TYR A 154 15.38 13.43 -17.66
CA TYR A 154 16.12 12.15 -17.70
C TYR A 154 15.19 10.93 -17.65
N ARG A 155 13.88 11.11 -17.87
CA ARG A 155 12.90 10.04 -17.94
C ARG A 155 12.89 9.47 -19.36
N TRP A 156 13.44 8.29 -19.56
CA TRP A 156 13.32 7.44 -20.75
C TRP A 156 12.95 6.01 -20.39
#